data_7d8a63eda5e10fd1d244ea249e555ee6
#
_entry.id   7d8a63eda5e10fd1d244ea249e555ee6
#
_cell.length_a   1.000
_cell.length_b   1.000
_cell.length_c   1.000
_cell.angle_alpha   90.00
_cell.angle_beta   90.00
_cell.angle_gamma   90.00
#
_symmetry.space_group_name_H-M   'P 1'
#
loop_
_entity.id
_entity.type
_entity.pdbx_description
1 polymer ?
#
loop_
_entity_poly.entity_id
_entity_poly.type
_entity_poly.pdbx_seq_one_letter_code
_entity_poly.pdbx_strand_id
1 'polypeptide(L)'
;SAVLTGDPASQPAKDSVVISYTFTTTDPVAPLVANAAPRSALATIGVPEENLDQLAPLLSTPQDRSLGIVPQTKLDIALLTGTDCADPQEDQLPCGVGSLFTGQITLPYYQSAASKEVDFDPSYLAENWRPDTDLAGNLGQAVPEDEDDSLNVTYRYPFAEEKTTESVPLQVTLPEPDYQPDFGGGATCSQMAAAPDNPISGGYPVALYIHGITSDRASVVALAHTLARQCVATVAIDLPVHGIAANSPFVSALNVEKVLIPEGPGAGAPLYPALYGEAAPRERHFNVAQSETLQPVEMNFDVPSELDRSGAWFVNLGNLVNTRDNLRQAVMDLLNVNASLDSIAAQDLDGDADPGTLLFDKDKLYVVGHSLGGIVGSVFATVNEQARALDGESSNLNPIKGLVVSAGGSQLSQILNHSPTFGPVIKAGLAANGVEEGTTNYERFLYVAQSTVDSGDPVNFAQTLGALGVPVLVQQIGGGGADE
;
A
#
# COMPACT_ATOMS: atom_id res chain seq x y z
N SER A 1 10.33 -31.27 -17.03
CA SER A 1 11.59 -32.03 -17.27
C SER A 1 12.34 -32.36 -15.97
N ALA A 2 12.04 -31.71 -14.83
CA ALA A 2 12.71 -31.99 -13.55
C ALA A 2 12.53 -33.46 -13.08
N VAL A 3 11.44 -34.11 -13.45
CA VAL A 3 11.19 -35.54 -13.12
C VAL A 3 12.07 -36.48 -13.94
N LEU A 4 12.59 -36.02 -15.10
CA LEU A 4 13.38 -36.81 -16.02
C LEU A 4 14.88 -36.52 -15.93
N THR A 5 15.31 -35.56 -15.12
CA THR A 5 16.72 -35.17 -14.90
C THR A 5 17.29 -35.73 -13.58
N GLY A 6 16.50 -36.46 -12.81
CA GLY A 6 16.97 -37.19 -11.62
C GLY A 6 17.87 -38.38 -11.93
N ASP A 7 18.28 -39.12 -10.90
CA ASP A 7 19.11 -40.33 -11.02
C ASP A 7 18.58 -41.22 -12.14
N PRO A 8 19.42 -41.53 -13.16
CA PRO A 8 19.02 -42.37 -14.28
C PRO A 8 18.41 -43.72 -13.88
N ALA A 9 18.75 -44.22 -12.70
CA ALA A 9 18.18 -45.44 -12.13
C ALA A 9 16.71 -45.30 -11.65
N SER A 10 16.23 -44.08 -11.43
CA SER A 10 14.87 -43.80 -10.99
C SER A 10 13.92 -43.32 -12.09
N GLN A 11 14.42 -43.20 -13.33
CA GLN A 11 13.59 -42.73 -14.43
C GLN A 11 12.74 -43.88 -15.01
N PRO A 12 11.41 -43.62 -15.26
CA PRO A 12 10.59 -44.61 -15.95
C PRO A 12 11.16 -44.90 -17.33
N ALA A 13 11.08 -46.17 -17.75
CA ALA A 13 11.47 -46.55 -19.09
C ALA A 13 10.63 -45.78 -20.13
N LYS A 14 11.25 -45.31 -21.21
CA LYS A 14 10.57 -44.56 -22.27
C LYS A 14 9.27 -45.22 -22.74
N ASP A 15 9.26 -46.55 -22.80
CA ASP A 15 8.13 -47.33 -23.25
C ASP A 15 6.96 -47.37 -22.22
N SER A 16 7.19 -46.92 -20.98
CA SER A 16 6.15 -46.80 -19.92
C SER A 16 5.54 -45.38 -19.89
N VAL A 17 6.01 -44.41 -20.66
CA VAL A 17 5.50 -43.06 -20.71
C VAL A 17 4.32 -42.99 -21.67
N VAL A 18 3.12 -42.92 -21.15
CA VAL A 18 1.88 -42.83 -21.96
C VAL A 18 1.70 -41.44 -22.56
N ILE A 19 2.12 -40.38 -21.84
CA ILE A 19 2.04 -38.98 -22.29
C ILE A 19 3.20 -38.19 -21.70
N SER A 20 3.78 -37.29 -22.46
CA SER A 20 4.78 -36.33 -22.02
C SER A 20 4.47 -34.98 -22.63
N TYR A 21 4.46 -33.94 -21.80
CA TYR A 21 4.31 -32.54 -22.24
C TYR A 21 5.20 -31.63 -21.41
N THR A 22 5.53 -30.51 -21.97
CA THR A 22 6.24 -29.42 -21.30
C THR A 22 5.28 -28.27 -21.11
N PHE A 23 5.39 -27.60 -19.97
CA PHE A 23 4.67 -26.35 -19.70
C PHE A 23 5.62 -25.37 -19.02
N THR A 24 5.32 -24.10 -19.19
CA THR A 24 6.02 -23.03 -18.50
C THR A 24 5.10 -22.55 -17.37
N THR A 25 5.62 -22.53 -16.14
CA THR A 25 4.94 -21.91 -15.01
C THR A 25 5.00 -20.40 -15.14
N THR A 26 3.98 -19.72 -14.73
CA THR A 26 4.02 -18.27 -14.54
C THR A 26 4.94 -17.92 -13.37
N ASP A 27 5.58 -16.75 -13.44
CA ASP A 27 6.28 -16.14 -12.31
C ASP A 27 5.47 -14.91 -11.83
N PRO A 28 4.61 -15.08 -10.84
CA PRO A 28 3.75 -14.00 -10.38
C PRO A 28 4.50 -12.91 -9.60
N VAL A 29 5.70 -13.22 -9.09
CA VAL A 29 6.53 -12.31 -8.29
C VAL A 29 7.33 -11.35 -9.17
N ALA A 30 7.76 -11.82 -10.33
CA ALA A 30 8.67 -11.09 -11.23
C ALA A 30 8.23 -9.67 -11.58
N PRO A 31 6.94 -9.36 -11.86
CA PRO A 31 6.55 -7.99 -12.20
C PRO A 31 6.86 -6.97 -11.10
N LEU A 32 6.57 -7.30 -9.84
CA LEU A 32 6.84 -6.39 -8.74
C LEU A 32 8.32 -6.26 -8.44
N VAL A 33 9.05 -7.38 -8.45
CA VAL A 33 10.50 -7.38 -8.19
C VAL A 33 11.28 -6.66 -9.29
N ALA A 34 10.90 -6.82 -10.56
CA ALA A 34 11.57 -6.13 -11.66
C ALA A 34 11.41 -4.61 -11.59
N ASN A 35 10.20 -4.13 -11.19
CA ASN A 35 9.98 -2.71 -11.01
C ASN A 35 10.64 -2.17 -9.73
N ALA A 36 10.83 -3.00 -8.70
CA ALA A 36 11.49 -2.61 -7.46
C ALA A 36 13.02 -2.67 -7.52
N ALA A 37 13.58 -3.56 -8.36
CA ALA A 37 15.02 -3.76 -8.56
C ALA A 37 15.40 -3.53 -10.04
N PRO A 38 15.34 -2.29 -10.54
CA PRO A 38 15.47 -1.99 -11.97
C PRO A 38 16.83 -2.33 -12.52
N ARG A 39 17.90 -2.12 -11.75
CA ARG A 39 19.27 -2.44 -12.17
C ARG A 39 19.43 -3.93 -12.45
N SER A 40 18.99 -4.76 -11.51
CA SER A 40 19.00 -6.21 -11.65
C SER A 40 18.10 -6.71 -12.78
N ALA A 41 16.92 -6.10 -12.93
CA ALA A 41 16.01 -6.42 -14.01
C ALA A 41 16.61 -6.11 -15.39
N LEU A 42 17.22 -4.93 -15.56
CA LEU A 42 17.92 -4.54 -16.79
C LEU A 42 19.09 -5.48 -17.11
N ALA A 43 19.88 -5.85 -16.11
CA ALA A 43 20.97 -6.82 -16.29
C ALA A 43 20.43 -8.19 -16.75
N THR A 44 19.29 -8.63 -16.22
CA THR A 44 18.65 -9.91 -16.58
C THR A 44 18.23 -9.96 -18.06
N ILE A 45 17.80 -8.84 -18.62
CA ILE A 45 17.46 -8.74 -20.05
C ILE A 45 18.65 -8.43 -20.97
N GLY A 46 19.88 -8.40 -20.41
CA GLY A 46 21.11 -8.28 -21.16
C GLY A 46 21.61 -6.86 -21.40
N VAL A 47 21.13 -5.88 -20.65
CA VAL A 47 21.69 -4.52 -20.67
C VAL A 47 23.12 -4.57 -20.12
N PRO A 48 24.14 -4.03 -20.85
CA PRO A 48 25.51 -4.01 -20.40
C PRO A 48 25.69 -3.25 -19.07
N GLU A 49 26.60 -3.75 -18.22
CA GLU A 49 26.85 -3.21 -16.87
C GLU A 49 27.13 -1.69 -16.89
N GLU A 50 27.91 -1.23 -17.86
CA GLU A 50 28.27 0.19 -18.04
C GLU A 50 27.07 1.11 -18.31
N ASN A 51 25.91 0.56 -18.71
CA ASN A 51 24.70 1.32 -19.03
C ASN A 51 23.65 1.25 -17.89
N LEU A 52 23.80 0.35 -16.91
CA LEU A 52 22.79 0.13 -15.88
C LEU A 52 22.53 1.37 -15.03
N ASP A 53 23.59 2.07 -14.61
CA ASP A 53 23.48 3.28 -13.78
C ASP A 53 22.80 4.45 -14.50
N GLN A 54 22.87 4.46 -15.83
CA GLN A 54 22.23 5.48 -16.65
C GLN A 54 20.76 5.13 -16.92
N LEU A 55 20.44 3.86 -17.13
CA LEU A 55 19.12 3.42 -17.56
C LEU A 55 18.17 3.12 -16.40
N ALA A 56 18.68 2.58 -15.29
CA ALA A 56 17.83 2.23 -14.15
C ALA A 56 17.01 3.42 -13.60
N PRO A 57 17.55 4.65 -13.48
CA PRO A 57 16.77 5.80 -13.04
C PRO A 57 15.68 6.27 -14.01
N LEU A 58 15.71 5.80 -15.26
CA LEU A 58 14.69 6.15 -16.27
C LEU A 58 13.43 5.28 -16.13
N LEU A 59 13.55 4.16 -15.42
CA LEU A 59 12.38 3.35 -15.05
C LEU A 59 11.64 4.05 -13.93
N SER A 60 10.31 3.99 -13.93
CA SER A 60 9.46 4.50 -12.85
C SER A 60 9.58 3.66 -11.58
N THR A 61 10.79 3.55 -11.07
CA THR A 61 11.17 2.68 -9.95
C THR A 61 10.99 3.37 -8.61
N PRO A 62 11.13 2.66 -7.48
CA PRO A 62 11.13 3.31 -6.18
C PRO A 62 12.20 4.40 -6.12
N GLN A 63 11.76 5.64 -5.94
CA GLN A 63 12.60 6.83 -5.88
C GLN A 63 12.10 7.76 -4.79
N ASP A 64 12.97 8.67 -4.34
CA ASP A 64 12.55 9.82 -3.53
C ASP A 64 11.57 10.68 -4.33
N ARG A 65 10.40 10.92 -3.76
CA ARG A 65 9.28 11.59 -4.43
C ARG A 65 9.03 12.98 -3.86
N SER A 66 8.53 13.86 -4.72
CA SER A 66 8.07 15.18 -4.27
C SER A 66 6.95 15.02 -3.25
N LEU A 67 7.10 15.69 -2.12
CA LEU A 67 6.15 15.66 -1.02
C LEU A 67 6.10 16.99 -0.28
N GLY A 68 5.05 17.18 0.49
CA GLY A 68 4.92 18.31 1.39
C GLY A 68 3.96 17.96 2.52
N ILE A 69 4.36 18.26 3.74
CA ILE A 69 3.52 18.13 4.92
C ILE A 69 3.16 19.54 5.39
N VAL A 70 1.93 19.70 5.87
CA VAL A 70 1.40 21.00 6.25
C VAL A 70 1.48 21.17 7.78
N PRO A 71 2.45 21.93 8.31
CA PRO A 71 2.61 22.10 9.77
C PRO A 71 1.34 22.64 10.46
N GLN A 72 0.54 23.45 9.75
CA GLN A 72 -0.70 24.03 10.26
C GLN A 72 -1.80 22.99 10.49
N THR A 73 -1.63 21.75 10.01
CA THR A 73 -2.56 20.65 10.26
C THR A 73 -2.25 19.91 11.57
N LYS A 74 -1.29 20.38 12.36
CA LYS A 74 -0.95 19.79 13.66
C LYS A 74 -2.20 19.62 14.51
N LEU A 75 -2.47 18.37 14.88
CA LEU A 75 -3.63 17.99 15.70
C LEU A 75 -3.21 16.95 16.73
N ASP A 76 -3.54 17.18 18.01
CA ASP A 76 -3.34 16.16 19.03
C ASP A 76 -4.16 14.91 18.69
N ILE A 77 -3.52 13.75 18.70
CA ILE A 77 -4.15 12.48 18.31
C ILE A 77 -5.35 12.16 19.22
N ALA A 78 -5.29 12.53 20.51
CA ALA A 78 -6.37 12.28 21.46
C ALA A 78 -7.67 12.99 21.07
N LEU A 79 -7.61 14.18 20.46
CA LEU A 79 -8.79 14.90 19.96
C LEU A 79 -9.57 14.10 18.91
N LEU A 80 -8.87 13.35 18.05
CA LEU A 80 -9.49 12.51 17.02
C LEU A 80 -10.21 11.29 17.60
N THR A 81 -9.91 10.93 18.84
CA THR A 81 -10.58 9.84 19.56
C THR A 81 -11.72 10.32 20.46
N GLY A 82 -12.04 11.62 20.38
CA GLY A 82 -13.14 12.23 21.15
C GLY A 82 -12.76 12.71 22.55
N THR A 83 -11.44 12.81 22.83
CA THR A 83 -10.96 13.40 24.09
C THR A 83 -11.15 14.92 24.05
N ASP A 84 -11.69 15.51 25.11
CA ASP A 84 -11.62 16.95 25.33
C ASP A 84 -10.36 17.29 26.14
N CYS A 85 -9.35 17.82 25.46
CA CYS A 85 -8.07 18.15 26.11
C CYS A 85 -8.17 19.31 27.13
N ALA A 86 -9.27 20.07 27.14
CA ALA A 86 -9.51 21.09 28.15
C ALA A 86 -10.13 20.51 29.44
N ASP A 87 -10.85 19.38 29.33
CA ASP A 87 -11.48 18.67 30.45
C ASP A 87 -11.45 17.15 30.24
N PRO A 88 -10.23 16.54 30.23
CA PRO A 88 -10.06 15.12 29.91
C PRO A 88 -10.66 14.22 30.98
N GLN A 89 -11.43 13.21 30.59
CA GLN A 89 -12.00 12.22 31.50
C GLN A 89 -11.01 11.06 31.73
N GLU A 90 -11.14 10.34 32.85
CA GLU A 90 -10.21 9.27 33.25
C GLU A 90 -10.15 8.10 32.28
N ASP A 91 -11.22 7.86 31.51
CA ASP A 91 -11.32 6.76 30.53
C ASP A 91 -10.92 7.16 29.10
N GLN A 92 -10.53 8.41 28.89
CA GLN A 92 -10.09 8.94 27.59
C GLN A 92 -8.58 8.83 27.42
N LEU A 93 -8.12 8.87 26.16
CA LEU A 93 -6.69 8.91 25.86
C LEU A 93 -6.08 10.23 26.34
N PRO A 94 -4.91 10.21 27.00
CA PRO A 94 -4.25 11.43 27.45
C PRO A 94 -3.80 12.29 26.27
N CYS A 95 -3.99 13.60 26.38
CA CYS A 95 -3.48 14.59 25.45
C CYS A 95 -1.97 14.86 25.63
N GLY A 96 -1.33 15.46 24.65
CA GLY A 96 0.10 15.80 24.71
C GLY A 96 1.02 14.60 24.58
N VAL A 97 0.54 13.49 24.00
CA VAL A 97 1.33 12.28 23.77
C VAL A 97 1.91 12.25 22.37
N GLY A 98 1.12 12.64 21.38
CA GLY A 98 1.53 12.68 19.98
C GLY A 98 0.62 13.55 19.13
N SER A 99 1.20 14.08 18.08
CA SER A 99 0.53 14.93 17.10
C SER A 99 0.48 14.29 15.73
N LEU A 100 -0.65 14.52 15.04
CA LEU A 100 -0.89 14.14 13.66
C LEU A 100 -0.70 15.35 12.75
N PHE A 101 -0.06 15.13 11.62
CA PHE A 101 0.12 16.05 10.51
C PHE A 101 -0.36 15.41 9.22
N THR A 102 -0.89 16.23 8.32
CA THR A 102 -1.32 15.78 7.00
C THR A 102 -0.56 16.52 5.90
N GLY A 103 -0.45 15.88 4.75
CA GLY A 103 0.27 16.40 3.59
C GLY A 103 -0.05 15.61 2.35
N GLN A 104 0.88 15.64 1.41
CA GLN A 104 0.80 14.90 0.16
C GLN A 104 2.15 14.34 -0.26
N ILE A 105 2.12 13.28 -1.05
CA ILE A 105 3.26 12.73 -1.78
C ILE A 105 2.82 12.46 -3.22
N THR A 106 3.67 12.83 -4.20
CA THR A 106 3.38 12.57 -5.61
C THR A 106 3.92 11.19 -5.99
N LEU A 107 3.04 10.28 -6.38
CA LEU A 107 3.37 8.89 -6.70
C LEU A 107 3.13 8.58 -8.18
N PRO A 108 3.96 7.71 -8.80
CA PRO A 108 3.69 7.20 -10.14
C PRO A 108 2.43 6.34 -10.12
N TYR A 109 1.58 6.50 -11.11
CA TYR A 109 0.31 5.80 -11.19
C TYR A 109 0.27 4.97 -12.47
N TYR A 110 0.34 3.65 -12.30
CA TYR A 110 0.29 2.67 -13.38
C TYR A 110 -1.16 2.21 -13.67
N GLN A 111 -2.05 2.37 -12.68
CA GLN A 111 -3.49 2.33 -12.91
C GLN A 111 -3.94 3.63 -13.58
N SER A 112 -5.14 3.62 -14.15
CA SER A 112 -5.78 4.88 -14.54
C SER A 112 -6.41 5.54 -13.33
N ALA A 113 -6.35 6.86 -13.28
CA ALA A 113 -7.02 7.68 -12.30
C ALA A 113 -8.27 8.30 -12.91
N ALA A 114 -9.28 8.61 -12.09
CA ALA A 114 -10.44 9.35 -12.56
C ALA A 114 -10.03 10.72 -13.12
N SER A 115 -10.68 11.16 -14.19
CA SER A 115 -10.47 12.48 -14.76
C SER A 115 -10.72 13.59 -13.73
N LYS A 116 -9.91 14.65 -13.77
CA LYS A 116 -10.12 15.88 -13.00
C LYS A 116 -11.05 16.88 -13.70
N GLU A 117 -11.46 16.58 -14.93
CA GLU A 117 -12.26 17.48 -15.76
C GLU A 117 -13.77 17.27 -15.58
N VAL A 118 -14.17 16.18 -14.93
CA VAL A 118 -15.57 15.81 -14.67
C VAL A 118 -15.75 15.45 -13.19
N ASP A 119 -16.91 15.74 -12.64
CA ASP A 119 -17.20 15.52 -11.22
C ASP A 119 -17.30 14.03 -10.87
N PHE A 120 -17.72 13.19 -11.81
CA PHE A 120 -17.86 11.75 -11.65
C PHE A 120 -17.32 10.99 -12.84
N ASP A 121 -16.25 10.22 -12.61
CA ASP A 121 -15.61 9.40 -13.65
C ASP A 121 -15.25 8.01 -13.09
N PRO A 122 -16.08 7.00 -13.36
CA PRO A 122 -15.80 5.61 -12.99
C PRO A 122 -14.99 4.86 -14.05
N SER A 123 -14.54 5.48 -15.15
CA SER A 123 -13.88 4.80 -16.28
C SER A 123 -12.62 4.03 -15.89
N TYR A 124 -11.87 4.52 -14.89
CA TYR A 124 -10.66 3.88 -14.38
C TYR A 124 -10.89 2.46 -13.84
N LEU A 125 -12.12 2.11 -13.48
CA LEU A 125 -12.48 0.76 -12.99
C LEU A 125 -12.41 -0.30 -14.10
N ALA A 126 -12.44 0.11 -15.36
CA ALA A 126 -12.28 -0.78 -16.52
C ALA A 126 -10.80 -1.00 -16.89
N GLU A 127 -9.91 -0.18 -16.36
CA GLU A 127 -8.50 -0.15 -16.72
C GLU A 127 -7.64 -1.12 -15.90
N ASN A 128 -6.43 -1.38 -16.40
CA ASN A 128 -5.43 -2.22 -15.77
C ASN A 128 -4.02 -1.76 -16.16
N TRP A 129 -2.99 -2.32 -15.52
CA TRP A 129 -1.59 -2.09 -15.88
C TRP A 129 -1.29 -2.58 -17.28
N ARG A 130 -0.54 -1.77 -18.02
CA ARG A 130 -0.01 -2.09 -19.35
C ARG A 130 1.50 -2.24 -19.28
N PRO A 131 2.11 -3.12 -20.10
CA PRO A 131 3.55 -3.11 -20.25
C PRO A 131 3.98 -1.83 -20.98
N ASP A 132 5.10 -1.25 -20.54
CA ASP A 132 5.75 -0.14 -21.25
C ASP A 132 6.43 -0.67 -22.52
N THR A 133 5.70 -0.62 -23.63
CA THR A 133 6.18 -1.12 -24.93
C THR A 133 7.23 -0.20 -25.54
N ASP A 134 7.19 1.10 -25.27
CA ASP A 134 8.17 2.07 -25.74
C ASP A 134 9.53 1.83 -25.06
N LEU A 135 9.51 1.65 -23.73
CA LEU A 135 10.72 1.26 -22.99
C LEU A 135 11.27 -0.06 -23.47
N ALA A 136 10.43 -1.08 -23.65
CA ALA A 136 10.86 -2.38 -24.14
C ALA A 136 11.52 -2.27 -25.51
N GLY A 137 10.94 -1.49 -26.43
CA GLY A 137 11.54 -1.20 -27.75
C GLY A 137 12.89 -0.50 -27.63
N ASN A 138 13.01 0.51 -26.77
CA ASN A 138 14.28 1.22 -26.53
C ASN A 138 15.36 0.31 -25.91
N LEU A 139 14.96 -0.71 -25.16
CA LEU A 139 15.85 -1.72 -24.58
C LEU A 139 16.13 -2.89 -25.54
N GLY A 140 15.66 -2.84 -26.79
CA GLY A 140 15.84 -3.88 -27.79
C GLY A 140 15.04 -5.16 -27.50
N GLN A 141 14.01 -5.09 -26.65
CA GLN A 141 13.14 -6.22 -26.36
C GLN A 141 12.05 -6.34 -27.43
N ALA A 142 11.84 -7.57 -27.90
CA ALA A 142 10.76 -7.86 -28.83
C ALA A 142 9.42 -7.93 -28.06
N VAL A 143 8.68 -6.84 -28.02
CA VAL A 143 7.32 -6.79 -27.50
C VAL A 143 6.35 -6.77 -28.68
N PRO A 144 5.32 -7.62 -28.72
CA PRO A 144 4.28 -7.53 -29.74
C PRO A 144 3.59 -6.17 -29.70
N GLU A 145 3.17 -5.67 -30.87
CA GLU A 145 2.25 -4.55 -30.91
C GLU A 145 0.93 -4.92 -30.18
N ASP A 146 0.43 -4.02 -29.37
CA ASP A 146 -0.79 -4.22 -28.57
C ASP A 146 -1.98 -3.44 -29.17
N GLU A 147 -2.31 -3.76 -30.42
CA GLU A 147 -3.39 -3.08 -31.17
C GLU A 147 -4.74 -3.13 -30.45
N ASP A 148 -4.97 -4.18 -29.63
CA ASP A 148 -6.23 -4.42 -28.93
C ASP A 148 -6.14 -4.08 -27.41
N ASP A 149 -5.07 -3.46 -26.95
CA ASP A 149 -4.83 -3.20 -25.53
C ASP A 149 -4.93 -4.46 -24.64
N SER A 150 -4.50 -5.59 -25.14
CA SER A 150 -4.67 -6.90 -24.52
C SER A 150 -3.49 -7.39 -23.71
N LEU A 151 -2.31 -6.78 -23.88
CA LEU A 151 -1.12 -7.17 -23.18
C LEU A 151 -1.19 -6.84 -21.69
N ASN A 152 -0.63 -7.71 -20.89
CA ASN A 152 -0.55 -7.57 -19.44
C ASN A 152 0.91 -7.55 -18.98
N VAL A 153 1.19 -6.84 -17.90
CA VAL A 153 2.47 -6.89 -17.21
C VAL A 153 2.68 -8.26 -16.60
N THR A 154 3.71 -8.98 -17.07
CA THR A 154 4.04 -10.35 -16.68
C THR A 154 5.56 -10.49 -16.54
N TYR A 155 6.05 -11.68 -16.17
CA TYR A 155 7.49 -11.94 -16.15
C TYR A 155 8.18 -11.76 -17.51
N ARG A 156 7.46 -11.77 -18.60
CA ARG A 156 8.00 -11.55 -19.97
C ARG A 156 8.09 -10.06 -20.30
N TYR A 157 7.15 -9.28 -19.79
CA TYR A 157 7.04 -7.83 -19.96
C TYR A 157 6.81 -7.23 -18.57
N PRO A 158 7.86 -7.17 -17.73
CA PRO A 158 7.68 -6.85 -16.31
C PRO A 158 7.55 -5.36 -16.01
N PHE A 159 8.00 -4.49 -16.91
CA PHE A 159 7.95 -3.06 -16.70
C PHE A 159 6.56 -2.51 -17.03
N ALA A 160 5.97 -1.85 -16.05
CA ALA A 160 4.67 -1.23 -16.20
C ALA A 160 4.81 0.19 -16.75
N GLU A 161 3.91 0.56 -17.67
CA GLU A 161 3.78 1.92 -18.15
C GLU A 161 3.26 2.83 -17.04
N GLU A 162 3.98 3.92 -16.74
CA GLU A 162 3.48 4.99 -15.89
C GLU A 162 2.49 5.84 -16.69
N LYS A 163 1.19 5.69 -16.41
CA LYS A 163 0.14 6.43 -17.13
C LYS A 163 0.03 7.89 -16.69
N THR A 164 0.27 8.15 -15.39
CA THR A 164 0.23 9.48 -14.79
C THR A 164 0.92 9.49 -13.44
N THR A 165 0.97 10.66 -12.82
CA THR A 165 1.31 10.83 -11.40
C THR A 165 0.08 11.32 -10.64
N GLU A 166 -0.08 10.87 -9.39
CA GLU A 166 -1.13 11.34 -8.50
C GLU A 166 -0.54 11.90 -7.20
N SER A 167 -1.09 13.04 -6.76
CA SER A 167 -0.83 13.56 -5.42
C SER A 167 -1.68 12.81 -4.42
N VAL A 168 -1.05 11.92 -3.66
CA VAL A 168 -1.69 11.03 -2.68
C VAL A 168 -1.63 11.67 -1.30
N PRO A 169 -2.74 11.67 -0.53
CA PRO A 169 -2.73 12.15 0.84
C PRO A 169 -1.74 11.38 1.70
N LEU A 170 -0.91 12.11 2.44
CA LEU A 170 0.10 11.59 3.35
C LEU A 170 -0.24 12.00 4.78
N GLN A 171 -0.18 11.07 5.71
CA GLN A 171 -0.39 11.31 7.14
C GLN A 171 0.85 10.88 7.92
N VAL A 172 1.33 11.76 8.78
CA VAL A 172 2.46 11.49 9.67
C VAL A 172 2.02 11.77 11.11
N THR A 173 2.35 10.87 12.02
CA THR A 173 2.19 11.15 13.46
C THR A 173 3.54 11.11 14.14
N LEU A 174 3.75 12.04 15.06
CA LEU A 174 4.98 12.16 15.82
C LEU A 174 4.66 12.10 17.31
N PRO A 175 5.53 11.47 18.11
CA PRO A 175 5.50 11.67 19.56
C PRO A 175 5.70 13.15 19.89
N GLU A 176 4.99 13.66 20.90
CA GLU A 176 5.33 14.99 21.40
C GLU A 176 6.76 14.98 21.98
N PRO A 177 7.61 15.96 21.62
CA PRO A 177 9.01 15.98 22.02
C PRO A 177 9.21 15.92 23.53
N ASP A 178 8.32 16.58 24.28
CA ASP A 178 8.36 16.69 25.74
C ASP A 178 7.62 15.55 26.47
N TYR A 179 7.01 14.63 25.74
CA TYR A 179 6.35 13.47 26.33
C TYR A 179 7.38 12.56 27.04
N GLN A 180 7.06 12.17 28.27
CA GLN A 180 7.88 11.28 29.09
C GLN A 180 7.27 9.87 29.14
N PRO A 181 7.81 8.92 28.37
CA PRO A 181 7.30 7.55 28.40
C PRO A 181 7.67 6.84 29.71
N ASP A 182 6.83 5.90 30.14
CA ASP A 182 7.04 5.15 31.38
C ASP A 182 8.38 4.41 31.45
N PHE A 183 8.91 3.98 30.31
CA PHE A 183 10.20 3.28 30.21
C PHE A 183 11.41 4.23 30.13
N GLY A 184 11.19 5.54 29.96
CA GLY A 184 12.26 6.54 29.77
C GLY A 184 13.00 6.94 31.04
N GLY A 185 12.60 6.45 32.22
CA GLY A 185 13.25 6.83 33.49
C GLY A 185 13.17 8.32 33.80
N GLY A 186 12.17 9.02 33.27
CA GLY A 186 11.97 10.47 33.40
C GLY A 186 12.56 11.30 32.24
N ALA A 187 13.23 10.66 31.27
CA ALA A 187 13.65 11.35 30.05
C ALA A 187 12.47 11.52 29.08
N THR A 188 12.45 12.61 28.31
CA THR A 188 11.48 12.84 27.26
C THR A 188 11.84 12.08 25.98
N CYS A 189 10.87 11.93 25.04
CA CYS A 189 11.14 11.30 23.76
C CYS A 189 12.29 12.00 23.00
N SER A 190 12.34 13.33 22.98
CA SER A 190 13.41 14.10 22.34
C SER A 190 14.77 13.87 23.02
N GLN A 191 14.82 13.86 24.37
CA GLN A 191 16.04 13.56 25.12
C GLN A 191 16.56 12.15 24.83
N MET A 192 15.66 11.18 24.72
CA MET A 192 16.03 9.79 24.39
C MET A 192 16.54 9.67 22.95
N ALA A 193 15.94 10.37 21.99
CA ALA A 193 16.40 10.40 20.61
C ALA A 193 17.78 11.05 20.45
N ALA A 194 18.10 12.05 21.28
CA ALA A 194 19.40 12.72 21.28
C ALA A 194 20.51 11.94 22.03
N ALA A 195 20.16 10.95 22.87
CA ALA A 195 21.13 10.23 23.70
C ALA A 195 21.83 9.11 22.91
N PRO A 196 23.19 9.11 22.75
CA PRO A 196 23.91 8.20 21.86
C PRO A 196 23.72 6.71 22.14
N ASP A 197 23.49 6.36 23.39
CA ASP A 197 23.39 4.95 23.85
C ASP A 197 21.93 4.49 23.99
N ASN A 198 20.96 5.31 23.57
CA ASN A 198 19.53 4.97 23.65
C ASN A 198 19.08 4.17 22.42
N PRO A 199 18.18 3.19 22.55
CA PRO A 199 17.63 2.44 21.41
C PRO A 199 16.99 3.31 20.31
N ILE A 200 16.49 4.51 20.67
CA ILE A 200 15.93 5.46 19.72
C ILE A 200 16.88 6.61 19.33
N SER A 201 18.17 6.48 19.65
CA SER A 201 19.21 7.44 19.26
C SER A 201 19.20 7.67 17.74
N GLY A 202 19.33 8.92 17.32
CA GLY A 202 19.38 9.31 15.90
C GLY A 202 18.01 9.59 15.27
N GLY A 203 16.95 9.57 16.05
CA GLY A 203 15.57 9.83 15.63
C GLY A 203 14.59 8.75 16.11
N TYR A 204 13.30 9.06 16.06
CA TYR A 204 12.27 8.11 16.45
C TYR A 204 12.26 6.91 15.51
N PRO A 205 12.03 5.67 15.99
CA PRO A 205 11.63 4.57 15.11
C PRO A 205 10.34 4.95 14.37
N VAL A 206 10.18 4.45 13.15
CA VAL A 206 9.01 4.75 12.33
C VAL A 206 8.23 3.48 11.98
N ALA A 207 6.92 3.53 12.11
CA ALA A 207 5.99 2.50 11.66
C ALA A 207 5.26 2.97 10.40
N LEU A 208 5.49 2.31 9.27
CA LEU A 208 4.67 2.45 8.08
C LEU A 208 3.40 1.63 8.27
N TYR A 209 2.27 2.33 8.44
CA TYR A 209 0.97 1.71 8.68
C TYR A 209 0.19 1.53 7.40
N ILE A 210 -0.38 0.34 7.22
CA ILE A 210 -1.16 -0.05 6.05
C ILE A 210 -2.54 -0.50 6.52
N HIS A 211 -3.57 0.24 6.13
CA HIS A 211 -4.94 0.05 6.57
C HIS A 211 -5.64 -1.16 5.92
N GLY A 212 -6.77 -1.59 6.49
CA GLY A 212 -7.62 -2.65 5.97
C GLY A 212 -8.55 -2.21 4.83
N ILE A 213 -9.20 -3.19 4.20
CA ILE A 213 -10.25 -2.92 3.21
C ILE A 213 -11.41 -2.14 3.87
N THR A 214 -12.05 -1.27 3.13
CA THR A 214 -13.12 -0.35 3.59
C THR A 214 -12.69 0.65 4.67
N SER A 215 -11.40 0.72 4.97
CA SER A 215 -10.77 1.65 5.87
C SER A 215 -9.96 2.70 5.09
N ASP A 216 -9.24 3.55 5.79
CA ASP A 216 -8.41 4.60 5.22
C ASP A 216 -7.20 4.90 6.14
N ARG A 217 -6.33 5.83 5.73
CA ARG A 217 -5.15 6.25 6.49
C ARG A 217 -5.47 6.73 7.91
N ALA A 218 -6.68 7.26 8.17
CA ALA A 218 -7.04 7.75 9.50
C ALA A 218 -7.22 6.62 10.53
N SER A 219 -7.39 5.37 10.08
CA SER A 219 -7.49 4.23 11.00
C SER A 219 -6.22 3.99 11.82
N VAL A 220 -5.09 4.58 11.43
CA VAL A 220 -3.86 4.56 12.23
C VAL A 220 -4.01 5.30 13.56
N VAL A 221 -4.95 6.24 13.71
CA VAL A 221 -5.10 7.12 14.88
C VAL A 221 -5.11 6.34 16.20
N ALA A 222 -5.88 5.24 16.26
CA ALA A 222 -5.95 4.42 17.47
C ALA A 222 -4.60 3.76 17.83
N LEU A 223 -3.83 3.31 16.83
CA LEU A 223 -2.52 2.72 17.02
C LEU A 223 -1.45 3.79 17.24
N ALA A 224 -1.53 4.91 16.52
CA ALA A 224 -0.55 5.99 16.54
C ALA A 224 -0.37 6.58 17.94
N HIS A 225 -1.45 6.76 18.71
CA HIS A 225 -1.36 7.21 20.10
C HIS A 225 -0.56 6.22 20.96
N THR A 226 -0.81 4.91 20.80
CA THR A 226 -0.06 3.86 21.53
C THR A 226 1.41 3.83 21.13
N LEU A 227 1.72 3.99 19.83
CA LEU A 227 3.09 4.06 19.33
C LEU A 227 3.80 5.33 19.79
N ALA A 228 3.12 6.48 19.80
CA ALA A 228 3.67 7.74 20.32
C ALA A 228 4.07 7.62 21.80
N ARG A 229 3.30 6.87 22.62
CA ARG A 229 3.71 6.54 24.00
C ARG A 229 5.01 5.75 24.10
N GLN A 230 5.42 5.10 23.03
CA GLN A 230 6.70 4.39 22.91
C GLN A 230 7.75 5.20 22.14
N CYS A 231 7.51 6.50 21.92
CA CYS A 231 8.35 7.38 21.10
C CYS A 231 8.54 6.84 19.67
N VAL A 232 7.52 6.27 19.08
CA VAL A 232 7.51 5.75 17.70
C VAL A 232 6.64 6.65 16.83
N ALA A 233 7.19 7.13 15.72
CA ALA A 233 6.47 7.86 14.69
C ALA A 233 5.65 6.90 13.81
N THR A 234 4.62 7.42 13.12
CA THR A 234 3.91 6.64 12.08
C THR A 234 3.83 7.42 10.78
N VAL A 235 3.85 6.68 9.67
CA VAL A 235 3.58 7.19 8.33
C VAL A 235 2.47 6.34 7.73
N ALA A 236 1.48 6.96 7.10
CA ALA A 236 0.37 6.27 6.45
C ALA A 236 -0.07 7.00 5.18
N ILE A 237 -0.44 6.21 4.16
CA ILE A 237 -1.14 6.66 2.95
C ILE A 237 -2.36 5.77 2.75
N ASP A 238 -3.28 6.21 1.90
CA ASP A 238 -4.37 5.34 1.45
C ASP A 238 -3.89 4.36 0.38
N LEU A 239 -4.38 3.14 0.44
CA LEU A 239 -4.25 2.17 -0.65
C LEU A 239 -5.04 2.67 -1.89
N PRO A 240 -4.76 2.16 -3.11
CA PRO A 240 -5.53 2.51 -4.29
C PRO A 240 -7.04 2.40 -4.07
N VAL A 241 -7.80 3.32 -4.64
CA VAL A 241 -9.24 3.45 -4.55
C VAL A 241 -9.83 3.52 -3.13
N HIS A 242 -8.99 3.84 -2.14
CA HIS A 242 -9.39 4.15 -0.77
C HIS A 242 -9.28 5.67 -0.50
N GLY A 243 -9.62 6.07 0.69
CA GLY A 243 -9.55 7.46 1.16
C GLY A 243 -10.58 7.74 2.25
N ILE A 244 -10.56 8.93 2.82
CA ILE A 244 -11.53 9.32 3.85
C ILE A 244 -12.88 9.57 3.18
N ALA A 245 -13.71 8.54 3.16
CA ALA A 245 -15.00 8.49 2.48
C ALA A 245 -16.11 9.26 3.26
N ALA A 246 -17.23 9.48 2.61
CA ALA A 246 -18.32 10.30 3.16
C ALA A 246 -18.90 9.77 4.47
N ASN A 247 -18.87 8.45 4.71
CA ASN A 247 -19.33 7.85 5.97
C ASN A 247 -18.24 7.81 7.08
N SER A 248 -17.02 8.32 6.81
CA SER A 248 -15.96 8.39 7.82
C SER A 248 -16.25 9.48 8.88
N PRO A 249 -16.01 9.20 10.16
CA PRO A 249 -16.10 10.23 11.21
C PRO A 249 -15.03 11.33 11.07
N PHE A 250 -14.02 11.12 10.24
CA PHE A 250 -12.88 12.03 10.06
C PHE A 250 -13.03 12.98 8.86
N VAL A 251 -14.18 12.99 8.15
CA VAL A 251 -14.36 13.81 6.94
C VAL A 251 -13.99 15.27 7.17
N SER A 252 -14.52 15.90 8.22
CA SER A 252 -14.28 17.33 8.47
C SER A 252 -12.85 17.65 8.93
N ALA A 253 -12.15 16.68 9.50
CA ALA A 253 -10.82 16.88 10.08
C ALA A 253 -9.68 16.47 9.14
N LEU A 254 -9.86 15.42 8.35
CA LEU A 254 -8.76 14.77 7.65
C LEU A 254 -8.99 14.52 6.16
N ASN A 255 -10.23 14.67 5.62
CA ASN A 255 -10.47 14.54 4.18
C ASN A 255 -9.87 15.75 3.45
N VAL A 256 -8.90 15.52 2.56
CA VAL A 256 -8.13 16.60 1.92
C VAL A 256 -8.95 17.50 0.98
N GLU A 257 -10.13 17.04 0.55
CA GLU A 257 -11.05 17.82 -0.29
C GLU A 257 -12.07 18.61 0.54
N LYS A 258 -12.21 18.31 1.84
CA LYS A 258 -13.23 18.90 2.72
C LYS A 258 -12.65 19.76 3.85
N VAL A 259 -11.38 19.58 4.22
CA VAL A 259 -10.72 20.37 5.27
C VAL A 259 -10.65 21.84 4.85
N LEU A 260 -11.10 22.71 5.75
CA LEU A 260 -11.12 24.15 5.54
C LEU A 260 -10.04 24.85 6.37
N ILE A 261 -9.60 26.01 5.90
CA ILE A 261 -8.72 26.90 6.66
C ILE A 261 -9.49 27.38 7.90
N PRO A 262 -9.01 27.07 9.13
CA PRO A 262 -9.79 27.32 10.33
C PRO A 262 -9.90 28.82 10.69
N GLU A 263 -8.81 29.57 10.53
CA GLU A 263 -8.74 30.98 10.96
C GLU A 263 -7.79 31.78 10.04
N GLY A 264 -7.92 33.11 10.07
CA GLY A 264 -7.03 34.04 9.36
C GLY A 264 -7.43 34.33 7.92
N PRO A 265 -6.51 34.84 7.10
CA PRO A 265 -6.79 35.14 5.69
C PRO A 265 -7.18 33.88 4.93
N GLY A 266 -8.38 33.90 4.32
CA GLY A 266 -8.90 32.72 3.59
C GLY A 266 -9.69 31.75 4.45
N ALA A 267 -9.99 32.07 5.71
CA ALA A 267 -10.82 31.19 6.58
C ALA A 267 -12.09 30.71 5.87
N GLY A 268 -12.38 29.42 5.97
CA GLY A 268 -13.51 28.77 5.30
C GLY A 268 -13.26 28.37 3.83
N ALA A 269 -12.09 28.67 3.26
CA ALA A 269 -11.70 28.10 1.97
C ALA A 269 -11.08 26.71 2.12
N PRO A 270 -11.18 25.85 1.09
CA PRO A 270 -10.51 24.55 1.09
C PRO A 270 -8.98 24.69 1.29
N LEU A 271 -8.43 23.97 2.28
CA LEU A 271 -7.03 24.14 2.70
C LEU A 271 -6.05 23.72 1.58
N TYR A 272 -6.18 22.51 1.07
CA TYR A 272 -5.23 21.95 0.11
C TYR A 272 -5.24 22.66 -1.25
N PRO A 273 -6.40 22.96 -1.85
CA PRO A 273 -6.44 23.80 -3.04
C PRO A 273 -5.83 25.19 -2.86
N ALA A 274 -5.96 25.80 -1.67
CA ALA A 274 -5.33 27.09 -1.38
C ALA A 274 -3.79 26.99 -1.30
N LEU A 275 -3.25 25.86 -0.86
CA LEU A 275 -1.80 25.63 -0.74
C LEU A 275 -1.14 25.14 -2.03
N TYR A 276 -1.79 24.25 -2.75
CA TYR A 276 -1.18 23.49 -3.85
C TYR A 276 -1.83 23.75 -5.21
N GLY A 277 -2.91 24.52 -5.30
CA GLY A 277 -3.61 24.81 -6.55
C GLY A 277 -4.09 23.52 -7.24
N GLU A 278 -3.75 23.36 -8.52
CA GLU A 278 -4.10 22.19 -9.33
C GLU A 278 -3.36 20.91 -8.89
N ALA A 279 -2.24 21.05 -8.17
CA ALA A 279 -1.47 19.93 -7.64
C ALA A 279 -2.01 19.44 -6.25
N ALA A 280 -3.13 20.00 -5.78
CA ALA A 280 -3.73 19.55 -4.53
C ALA A 280 -4.07 18.05 -4.55
N PRO A 281 -3.84 17.35 -3.44
CA PRO A 281 -4.23 15.94 -3.34
C PRO A 281 -5.74 15.79 -3.39
N ARG A 282 -6.18 14.63 -3.83
CA ARG A 282 -7.58 14.20 -3.74
C ARG A 282 -7.67 12.84 -3.08
N GLU A 283 -8.82 12.53 -2.53
CA GLU A 283 -9.06 11.21 -1.99
C GLU A 283 -9.03 10.16 -3.10
N ARG A 284 -8.33 9.04 -2.86
CA ARG A 284 -8.04 8.05 -3.91
C ARG A 284 -9.25 7.21 -4.33
N HIS A 285 -10.38 7.27 -3.61
CA HIS A 285 -11.66 6.70 -4.05
C HIS A 285 -12.30 7.52 -5.18
N PHE A 286 -11.73 8.69 -5.51
CA PHE A 286 -12.20 9.59 -6.58
C PHE A 286 -13.69 9.89 -6.50
N ASN A 287 -14.24 9.92 -5.29
CA ASN A 287 -15.67 10.13 -5.00
C ASN A 287 -16.60 9.09 -5.67
N VAL A 288 -16.09 7.88 -5.95
CA VAL A 288 -16.85 6.78 -6.55
C VAL A 288 -17.21 5.75 -5.49
N ALA A 289 -18.48 5.69 -5.15
CA ALA A 289 -19.08 4.68 -4.27
C ALA A 289 -19.65 3.50 -5.06
N GLN A 290 -20.13 2.49 -4.36
CA GLN A 290 -20.76 1.31 -4.95
C GLN A 290 -22.24 1.23 -4.55
N SER A 291 -23.15 1.10 -5.50
CA SER A 291 -24.57 0.89 -5.23
C SER A 291 -24.88 -0.52 -4.71
N GLU A 292 -26.09 -0.75 -4.21
CA GLU A 292 -26.60 -2.09 -3.84
C GLU A 292 -26.54 -3.10 -4.99
N THR A 293 -26.58 -2.64 -6.23
CA THR A 293 -26.47 -3.47 -7.44
C THR A 293 -25.07 -3.59 -7.97
N LEU A 294 -24.05 -3.24 -7.16
CA LEU A 294 -22.63 -3.28 -7.51
C LEU A 294 -22.28 -2.42 -8.75
N GLN A 295 -22.97 -1.30 -8.92
CA GLN A 295 -22.66 -0.32 -9.97
C GLN A 295 -21.95 0.89 -9.38
N PRO A 296 -21.04 1.55 -10.12
CA PRO A 296 -20.42 2.79 -9.67
C PRO A 296 -21.47 3.92 -9.61
N VAL A 297 -21.44 4.63 -8.49
CA VAL A 297 -22.28 5.80 -8.24
C VAL A 297 -21.44 6.89 -7.59
N GLU A 298 -21.87 8.14 -7.68
CA GLU A 298 -21.23 9.25 -7.01
C GLU A 298 -21.41 9.12 -5.49
N MET A 299 -20.31 9.34 -4.73
CA MET A 299 -20.31 9.31 -3.26
C MET A 299 -21.10 10.50 -2.69
N ASN A 300 -22.00 10.23 -1.76
CA ASN A 300 -22.88 11.24 -1.20
C ASN A 300 -22.35 11.78 0.13
N PHE A 301 -21.76 12.97 0.11
CA PHE A 301 -21.25 13.65 1.32
C PHE A 301 -22.33 14.42 2.11
N ASP A 302 -23.49 14.70 1.52
CA ASP A 302 -24.56 15.46 2.20
C ASP A 302 -25.39 14.54 3.10
N VAL A 303 -25.70 13.34 2.61
CA VAL A 303 -26.48 12.32 3.35
C VAL A 303 -25.77 10.96 3.17
N PRO A 304 -24.64 10.76 3.85
CA PRO A 304 -23.86 9.55 3.68
C PRO A 304 -24.59 8.30 4.17
N SER A 305 -24.36 7.20 3.46
CA SER A 305 -24.85 5.87 3.78
C SER A 305 -23.69 4.88 4.00
N GLU A 306 -24.00 3.68 4.42
CA GLU A 306 -23.01 2.58 4.52
C GLU A 306 -22.38 2.19 3.16
N LEU A 307 -23.00 2.61 2.05
CA LEU A 307 -22.48 2.37 0.69
C LEU A 307 -21.44 3.41 0.27
N ASP A 308 -21.43 4.59 0.92
CA ASP A 308 -20.48 5.68 0.68
C ASP A 308 -19.16 5.45 1.44
N ARG A 309 -18.57 4.27 1.25
CA ARG A 309 -17.42 3.79 2.01
C ARG A 309 -16.12 3.78 1.19
N SER A 310 -15.01 3.85 1.90
CA SER A 310 -13.66 3.69 1.37
C SER A 310 -13.47 2.33 0.71
N GLY A 311 -12.65 2.25 -0.34
CA GLY A 311 -12.17 0.99 -0.92
C GLY A 311 -13.24 0.09 -1.54
N ALA A 312 -14.43 0.61 -1.80
CA ALA A 312 -15.55 -0.18 -2.35
C ALA A 312 -15.21 -0.88 -3.67
N TRP A 313 -14.25 -0.34 -4.42
CA TRP A 313 -13.81 -0.86 -5.72
C TRP A 313 -12.41 -1.49 -5.72
N PHE A 314 -11.78 -1.66 -4.56
CA PHE A 314 -10.47 -2.33 -4.49
C PHE A 314 -10.55 -3.77 -4.98
N VAL A 315 -11.61 -4.48 -4.59
CA VAL A 315 -11.99 -5.79 -5.14
C VAL A 315 -13.07 -5.57 -6.20
N ASN A 316 -12.65 -5.46 -7.44
CA ASN A 316 -13.54 -5.26 -8.58
C ASN A 316 -13.89 -6.61 -9.21
N LEU A 317 -15.06 -7.17 -8.82
CA LEU A 317 -15.52 -8.46 -9.32
C LEU A 317 -15.85 -8.45 -10.81
N GLY A 318 -16.14 -7.28 -11.39
CA GLY A 318 -16.36 -7.11 -12.83
C GLY A 318 -15.06 -7.09 -13.63
N ASN A 319 -13.93 -6.81 -12.99
CA ASN A 319 -12.60 -6.78 -13.60
C ASN A 319 -11.52 -7.25 -12.61
N LEU A 320 -11.29 -8.56 -12.56
CA LEU A 320 -10.30 -9.15 -11.66
C LEU A 320 -8.85 -8.72 -11.99
N VAL A 321 -8.60 -8.30 -13.22
CA VAL A 321 -7.30 -7.75 -13.63
C VAL A 321 -7.08 -6.40 -12.98
N ASN A 322 -8.12 -5.55 -12.89
CA ASN A 322 -8.08 -4.30 -12.13
C ASN A 322 -7.82 -4.57 -10.63
N THR A 323 -8.48 -5.58 -10.03
CA THR A 323 -8.20 -6.02 -8.64
C THR A 323 -6.74 -6.41 -8.43
N ARG A 324 -6.17 -7.22 -9.34
CA ARG A 324 -4.75 -7.58 -9.32
C ARG A 324 -3.86 -6.34 -9.29
N ASP A 325 -4.18 -5.40 -10.16
CA ASP A 325 -3.33 -4.24 -10.37
C ASP A 325 -3.52 -3.17 -9.29
N ASN A 326 -4.67 -3.15 -8.59
CA ASN A 326 -4.81 -2.43 -7.32
C ASN A 326 -3.85 -2.95 -6.24
N LEU A 327 -3.69 -4.27 -6.13
CA LEU A 327 -2.70 -4.88 -5.21
C LEU A 327 -1.27 -4.50 -5.60
N ARG A 328 -0.94 -4.55 -6.89
CA ARG A 328 0.39 -4.18 -7.39
C ARG A 328 0.68 -2.70 -7.17
N GLN A 329 -0.28 -1.82 -7.49
CA GLN A 329 -0.16 -0.38 -7.28
C GLN A 329 0.07 -0.07 -5.79
N ALA A 330 -0.66 -0.73 -4.89
CA ALA A 330 -0.46 -0.58 -3.46
C ALA A 330 0.99 -0.89 -3.02
N VAL A 331 1.57 -1.96 -3.56
CA VAL A 331 2.97 -2.31 -3.26
C VAL A 331 3.93 -1.28 -3.82
N MET A 332 3.74 -0.84 -5.07
CA MET A 332 4.60 0.18 -5.69
C MET A 332 4.52 1.52 -4.96
N ASP A 333 3.34 1.92 -4.50
CA ASP A 333 3.15 3.13 -3.70
C ASP A 333 3.97 3.07 -2.40
N LEU A 334 3.86 1.95 -1.67
CA LEU A 334 4.61 1.75 -0.42
C LEU A 334 6.13 1.69 -0.63
N LEU A 335 6.60 1.15 -1.76
CA LEU A 335 8.02 1.17 -2.13
C LEU A 335 8.50 2.61 -2.36
N ASN A 336 7.70 3.45 -3.02
CA ASN A 336 8.03 4.87 -3.21
C ASN A 336 7.96 5.66 -1.89
N VAL A 337 7.00 5.38 -1.02
CA VAL A 337 6.96 5.97 0.33
C VAL A 337 8.20 5.58 1.13
N ASN A 338 8.61 4.30 1.08
CA ASN A 338 9.84 3.84 1.71
C ASN A 338 11.07 4.59 1.18
N ALA A 339 11.21 4.71 -0.13
CA ALA A 339 12.32 5.44 -0.75
C ALA A 339 12.33 6.95 -0.42
N SER A 340 11.17 7.51 -0.02
CA SER A 340 11.01 8.93 0.33
C SER A 340 11.10 9.19 1.85
N LEU A 341 11.40 8.18 2.67
CA LEU A 341 11.42 8.36 4.13
C LEU A 341 12.40 9.42 4.61
N ASP A 342 13.55 9.60 3.93
CA ASP A 342 14.49 10.67 4.25
C ASP A 342 13.87 12.05 4.05
N SER A 343 13.19 12.24 2.93
CA SER A 343 12.51 13.51 2.60
C SER A 343 11.32 13.78 3.50
N ILE A 344 10.61 12.73 3.97
CA ILE A 344 9.56 12.86 4.98
C ILE A 344 10.18 13.26 6.32
N ALA A 345 11.26 12.60 6.74
CA ALA A 345 11.93 12.85 8.01
C ALA A 345 12.56 14.26 8.07
N ALA A 346 12.96 14.82 6.94
CA ALA A 346 13.56 16.14 6.83
C ALA A 346 12.56 17.31 6.84
N GLN A 347 11.24 17.04 6.99
CA GLN A 347 10.24 18.11 7.11
C GLN A 347 10.34 18.78 8.49
N ASP A 348 10.30 20.11 8.52
CA ASP A 348 10.23 20.87 9.78
C ASP A 348 8.79 20.83 10.33
N LEU A 349 8.51 19.88 11.19
CA LEU A 349 7.18 19.71 11.83
C LEU A 349 7.19 20.01 13.33
N ASP A 350 8.33 20.06 13.95
CA ASP A 350 8.48 20.39 15.37
C ASP A 350 8.61 21.91 15.61
N GLY A 351 8.87 22.67 14.53
CA GLY A 351 8.87 24.13 14.54
C GLY A 351 10.11 24.72 15.20
N ASP A 352 11.19 23.96 15.32
CA ASP A 352 12.45 24.44 15.89
C ASP A 352 13.31 25.20 14.87
N ALA A 353 12.89 25.20 13.61
CA ALA A 353 13.56 25.83 12.47
C ALA A 353 15.00 25.32 12.23
N ASP A 354 15.34 24.16 12.80
CA ASP A 354 16.62 23.48 12.55
C ASP A 354 16.47 22.40 11.48
N PRO A 355 16.84 22.68 10.20
CA PRO A 355 16.71 21.69 9.13
C PRO A 355 17.65 20.49 9.27
N GLY A 356 18.37 20.38 10.38
CA GLY A 356 19.30 19.29 10.66
C GLY A 356 18.75 18.20 11.57
N THR A 357 17.58 18.39 12.19
CA THR A 357 16.98 17.38 13.08
C THR A 357 16.01 16.52 12.29
N LEU A 358 16.35 15.24 12.10
CA LEU A 358 15.44 14.29 11.45
C LEU A 358 14.32 13.91 12.41
N LEU A 359 13.07 13.95 11.94
CA LEU A 359 11.89 13.57 12.72
C LEU A 359 11.93 12.12 13.17
N PHE A 360 12.49 11.22 12.32
CA PHE A 360 12.61 9.80 12.62
C PHE A 360 13.80 9.16 11.87
N ASP A 361 14.20 8.00 12.35
CA ASP A 361 15.29 7.20 11.81
C ASP A 361 14.76 6.16 10.81
N LYS A 362 14.99 6.38 9.53
CA LYS A 362 14.59 5.46 8.45
C LYS A 362 15.20 4.06 8.58
N ASP A 363 16.37 3.96 9.24
CA ASP A 363 17.02 2.67 9.47
C ASP A 363 16.34 1.86 10.60
N LYS A 364 15.31 2.43 11.23
CA LYS A 364 14.43 1.81 12.23
C LYS A 364 12.99 1.73 11.74
N LEU A 365 12.80 1.32 10.48
CA LEU A 365 11.49 1.14 9.84
C LEU A 365 10.85 -0.18 10.23
N TYR A 366 9.62 -0.09 10.71
CA TYR A 366 8.72 -1.22 10.94
C TYR A 366 7.49 -1.10 10.06
N VAL A 367 6.91 -2.22 9.64
CA VAL A 367 5.66 -2.25 8.86
C VAL A 367 4.56 -2.84 9.70
N VAL A 368 3.41 -2.17 9.75
CA VAL A 368 2.23 -2.62 10.47
C VAL A 368 1.05 -2.65 9.53
N GLY A 369 0.62 -3.85 9.13
CA GLY A 369 -0.51 -4.04 8.23
C GLY A 369 -1.70 -4.68 8.93
N HIS A 370 -2.89 -4.08 8.77
CA HIS A 370 -4.14 -4.63 9.28
C HIS A 370 -5.02 -5.17 8.15
N SER A 371 -5.53 -6.40 8.29
CA SER A 371 -6.42 -7.04 7.31
C SER A 371 -5.82 -7.01 5.89
N LEU A 372 -6.44 -6.32 4.93
CA LEU A 372 -5.86 -6.07 3.59
C LEU A 372 -4.46 -5.48 3.68
N GLY A 373 -4.21 -4.57 4.64
CA GLY A 373 -2.88 -4.02 4.89
C GLY A 373 -1.86 -5.08 5.31
N GLY A 374 -2.26 -6.14 5.99
CA GLY A 374 -1.41 -7.29 6.31
C GLY A 374 -1.08 -8.12 5.06
N ILE A 375 -2.02 -8.22 4.13
CA ILE A 375 -1.83 -8.87 2.82
C ILE A 375 -0.83 -8.07 1.99
N VAL A 376 -1.11 -6.80 1.73
CA VAL A 376 -0.25 -5.90 0.95
C VAL A 376 1.12 -5.73 1.62
N GLY A 377 1.15 -5.55 2.95
CA GLY A 377 2.38 -5.38 3.73
C GLY A 377 3.32 -6.59 3.65
N SER A 378 2.78 -7.80 3.58
CA SER A 378 3.58 -9.01 3.40
C SER A 378 4.25 -9.06 2.03
N VAL A 379 3.54 -8.68 0.98
CA VAL A 379 4.08 -8.59 -0.38
C VAL A 379 5.09 -7.45 -0.45
N PHE A 380 4.75 -6.26 0.06
CA PHE A 380 5.63 -5.10 0.11
C PHE A 380 6.95 -5.41 0.80
N ALA A 381 6.91 -5.97 2.02
CA ALA A 381 8.12 -6.28 2.78
C ALA A 381 9.00 -7.29 2.04
N THR A 382 8.39 -8.29 1.39
CA THR A 382 9.14 -9.27 0.58
C THR A 382 9.81 -8.62 -0.61
N VAL A 383 9.07 -7.84 -1.39
CA VAL A 383 9.59 -7.17 -2.59
C VAL A 383 10.67 -6.15 -2.23
N ASN A 384 10.46 -5.37 -1.15
CA ASN A 384 11.44 -4.41 -0.63
C ASN A 384 12.79 -5.07 -0.32
N GLU A 385 12.79 -6.09 0.53
CA GLU A 385 14.04 -6.73 0.95
C GLU A 385 14.67 -7.55 -0.18
N GLN A 386 13.88 -8.14 -1.06
CA GLN A 386 14.40 -8.82 -2.24
C GLN A 386 15.05 -7.84 -3.22
N ALA A 387 14.43 -6.70 -3.47
CA ALA A 387 14.99 -5.64 -4.33
C ALA A 387 16.30 -5.09 -3.76
N ARG A 388 16.34 -4.85 -2.44
CA ARG A 388 17.57 -4.43 -1.75
C ARG A 388 18.68 -5.48 -1.85
N ALA A 389 18.35 -6.75 -1.76
CA ALA A 389 19.32 -7.83 -1.93
C ALA A 389 19.85 -7.93 -3.39
N LEU A 390 19.03 -7.63 -4.38
CA LEU A 390 19.37 -7.68 -5.79
C LEU A 390 20.19 -6.49 -6.25
N ASP A 391 19.77 -5.27 -5.93
CA ASP A 391 20.42 -4.03 -6.39
C ASP A 391 21.49 -3.52 -5.39
N GLY A 392 21.56 -4.07 -4.18
CA GLY A 392 22.58 -3.75 -3.19
C GLY A 392 22.60 -2.25 -2.84
N GLU A 393 23.81 -1.65 -2.91
CA GLU A 393 24.01 -0.22 -2.63
C GLU A 393 23.35 0.72 -3.65
N SER A 394 22.91 0.19 -4.81
CA SER A 394 22.18 0.96 -5.82
C SER A 394 20.68 1.02 -5.55
N SER A 395 20.19 0.31 -4.54
CA SER A 395 18.78 0.37 -4.14
C SER A 395 18.47 1.65 -3.36
N ASN A 396 17.38 2.32 -3.70
CA ASN A 396 16.87 3.48 -2.96
C ASN A 396 16.00 3.10 -1.75
N LEU A 397 15.82 1.81 -1.49
CA LEU A 397 14.91 1.31 -0.47
C LEU A 397 15.57 1.18 0.90
N ASN A 398 14.87 1.60 1.94
CA ASN A 398 15.30 1.48 3.33
C ASN A 398 14.98 0.08 3.91
N PRO A 399 15.80 -0.42 4.85
CA PRO A 399 15.64 -1.76 5.41
C PRO A 399 14.42 -1.86 6.33
N ILE A 400 13.65 -2.94 6.21
CA ILE A 400 12.54 -3.25 7.11
C ILE A 400 13.05 -4.08 8.29
N LYS A 401 12.90 -3.56 9.52
CA LYS A 401 13.34 -4.21 10.76
C LYS A 401 12.35 -5.20 11.35
N GLY A 402 11.10 -5.11 10.94
CA GLY A 402 10.05 -6.03 11.36
C GLY A 402 8.72 -5.74 10.68
N LEU A 403 7.92 -6.78 10.55
CA LEU A 403 6.59 -6.75 9.95
C LEU A 403 5.57 -7.28 10.95
N VAL A 404 4.50 -6.54 11.17
CA VAL A 404 3.30 -6.99 11.89
C VAL A 404 2.19 -7.24 10.88
N VAL A 405 1.69 -8.47 10.83
CA VAL A 405 0.53 -8.89 10.04
C VAL A 405 -0.63 -9.13 10.99
N SER A 406 -1.49 -8.12 11.12
CA SER A 406 -2.69 -8.21 11.97
C SER A 406 -3.89 -8.58 11.13
N ALA A 407 -4.51 -9.73 11.43
CA ALA A 407 -5.68 -10.27 10.73
C ALA A 407 -5.51 -10.34 9.18
N GLY A 408 -4.27 -10.53 8.71
CA GLY A 408 -3.97 -10.73 7.29
C GLY A 408 -4.22 -12.18 6.86
N GLY A 409 -3.88 -12.48 5.60
CA GLY A 409 -4.04 -13.83 5.08
C GLY A 409 -3.47 -13.99 3.68
N SER A 410 -3.73 -15.15 3.07
CA SER A 410 -3.30 -15.50 1.73
C SER A 410 -4.34 -16.38 1.04
N GLN A 411 -4.17 -16.67 -0.25
CA GLN A 411 -5.19 -17.31 -1.10
C GLN A 411 -6.46 -16.45 -1.18
N LEU A 412 -6.30 -15.27 -1.78
CA LEU A 412 -7.31 -14.19 -1.79
C LEU A 412 -8.69 -14.64 -2.26
N SER A 413 -8.78 -15.50 -3.28
CA SER A 413 -10.05 -16.03 -3.76
C SER A 413 -10.78 -16.85 -2.68
N GLN A 414 -10.04 -17.59 -1.84
CA GLN A 414 -10.59 -18.40 -0.77
C GLN A 414 -10.99 -17.54 0.44
N ILE A 415 -10.15 -16.53 0.79
CA ILE A 415 -10.51 -15.57 1.84
C ILE A 415 -11.84 -14.91 1.51
N LEU A 416 -11.99 -14.39 0.29
CA LEU A 416 -13.21 -13.71 -0.14
C LEU A 416 -14.40 -14.67 -0.21
N ASN A 417 -14.21 -15.88 -0.72
CA ASN A 417 -15.27 -16.89 -0.81
C ASN A 417 -15.83 -17.34 0.54
N HIS A 418 -14.95 -17.44 1.56
CA HIS A 418 -15.33 -17.89 2.90
C HIS A 418 -15.60 -16.74 3.89
N SER A 419 -15.41 -15.48 3.45
CA SER A 419 -15.69 -14.32 4.28
C SER A 419 -17.18 -14.25 4.63
N PRO A 420 -17.55 -14.11 5.92
CA PRO A 420 -18.95 -13.87 6.29
C PRO A 420 -19.54 -12.60 5.69
N THR A 421 -18.70 -11.60 5.40
CA THR A 421 -19.11 -10.31 4.84
C THR A 421 -19.15 -10.33 3.32
N PHE A 422 -18.07 -10.80 2.67
CA PHE A 422 -17.93 -10.73 1.22
C PHE A 422 -18.48 -11.98 0.51
N GLY A 423 -18.35 -13.16 1.11
CA GLY A 423 -18.75 -14.41 0.50
C GLY A 423 -20.21 -14.44 0.02
N PRO A 424 -21.20 -14.02 0.82
CA PRO A 424 -22.60 -13.99 0.38
C PRO A 424 -22.82 -13.09 -0.85
N VAL A 425 -22.18 -11.91 -0.90
CA VAL A 425 -22.32 -10.96 -2.00
C VAL A 425 -21.70 -11.53 -3.27
N ILE A 426 -20.50 -12.13 -3.17
CA ILE A 426 -19.79 -12.75 -4.29
C ILE A 426 -20.61 -13.92 -4.83
N LYS A 427 -21.10 -14.81 -3.97
CA LYS A 427 -21.91 -15.98 -4.36
C LYS A 427 -23.20 -15.55 -5.03
N ALA A 428 -23.89 -14.55 -4.51
CA ALA A 428 -25.10 -14.01 -5.12
C ALA A 428 -24.83 -13.39 -6.51
N GLY A 429 -23.76 -12.63 -6.65
CA GLY A 429 -23.34 -12.04 -7.92
C GLY A 429 -22.96 -13.08 -8.97
N LEU A 430 -22.26 -14.14 -8.58
CA LEU A 430 -21.93 -15.26 -9.46
C LEU A 430 -23.17 -16.05 -9.87
N ALA A 431 -24.06 -16.36 -8.94
CA ALA A 431 -25.30 -17.07 -9.20
C ALA A 431 -26.21 -16.30 -10.17
N ALA A 432 -26.30 -14.96 -10.04
CA ALA A 432 -27.03 -14.11 -10.97
C ALA A 432 -26.50 -14.18 -12.41
N ASN A 433 -25.24 -14.60 -12.60
CA ASN A 433 -24.61 -14.83 -13.90
C ASN A 433 -24.51 -16.33 -14.27
N GLY A 434 -25.27 -17.20 -13.60
CA GLY A 434 -25.33 -18.63 -13.89
C GLY A 434 -24.15 -19.44 -13.38
N VAL A 435 -23.35 -18.90 -12.46
CA VAL A 435 -22.21 -19.57 -11.81
C VAL A 435 -22.60 -19.88 -10.35
N GLU A 436 -23.25 -21.04 -10.15
CA GLU A 436 -23.77 -21.45 -8.85
C GLU A 436 -22.71 -22.21 -8.02
N GLU A 437 -22.70 -21.98 -6.70
CA GLU A 437 -21.83 -22.67 -5.73
C GLU A 437 -21.98 -24.20 -5.84
N GLY A 438 -20.88 -24.92 -5.72
CA GLY A 438 -20.83 -26.37 -5.84
C GLY A 438 -20.85 -26.89 -7.28
N THR A 439 -20.83 -26.02 -8.28
CA THR A 439 -20.71 -26.42 -9.70
C THR A 439 -19.26 -26.36 -10.19
N THR A 440 -18.95 -27.12 -11.24
CA THR A 440 -17.63 -27.06 -11.89
C THR A 440 -17.29 -25.65 -12.40
N ASN A 441 -18.28 -24.86 -12.82
CA ASN A 441 -18.04 -23.48 -13.26
C ASN A 441 -17.67 -22.58 -12.10
N TYR A 442 -18.23 -22.80 -10.91
CA TYR A 442 -17.86 -22.07 -9.71
C TYR A 442 -16.40 -22.34 -9.31
N GLU A 443 -16.00 -23.61 -9.28
CA GLU A 443 -14.62 -23.99 -8.98
C GLU A 443 -13.62 -23.43 -10.01
N ARG A 444 -14.00 -23.45 -11.29
CA ARG A 444 -13.20 -22.83 -12.35
C ARG A 444 -13.07 -21.33 -12.15
N PHE A 445 -14.15 -20.64 -11.76
CA PHE A 445 -14.09 -19.21 -11.48
C PHE A 445 -13.10 -18.90 -10.34
N LEU A 446 -13.20 -19.64 -9.22
CA LEU A 446 -12.29 -19.44 -8.09
C LEU A 446 -10.83 -19.69 -8.47
N TYR A 447 -10.57 -20.70 -9.29
CA TYR A 447 -9.23 -21.00 -9.80
C TYR A 447 -8.69 -19.89 -10.70
N VAL A 448 -9.51 -19.39 -11.63
CA VAL A 448 -9.12 -18.28 -12.52
C VAL A 448 -8.92 -17.00 -11.71
N ALA A 449 -9.83 -16.71 -10.77
CA ALA A 449 -9.72 -15.55 -9.89
C ALA A 449 -8.42 -15.57 -9.09
N GLN A 450 -8.08 -16.72 -8.47
CA GLN A 450 -6.81 -16.87 -7.75
C GLN A 450 -5.62 -16.65 -8.66
N SER A 451 -5.59 -17.34 -9.80
CA SER A 451 -4.48 -17.21 -10.75
C SER A 451 -4.30 -15.77 -11.27
N THR A 452 -5.39 -15.02 -11.38
CA THR A 452 -5.34 -13.61 -11.79
C THR A 452 -4.67 -12.75 -10.72
N VAL A 453 -4.99 -12.93 -9.44
CA VAL A 453 -4.48 -12.09 -8.35
C VAL A 453 -3.17 -12.58 -7.73
N ASP A 454 -2.63 -13.70 -8.19
CA ASP A 454 -1.42 -14.35 -7.64
C ASP A 454 -0.22 -13.42 -7.48
N SER A 455 -0.08 -12.41 -8.34
CA SER A 455 1.04 -11.45 -8.26
C SER A 455 0.89 -10.40 -7.15
N GLY A 456 -0.23 -10.40 -6.42
CA GLY A 456 -0.44 -9.59 -5.22
C GLY A 456 -0.81 -10.44 -4.00
N ASP A 457 -0.73 -11.77 -4.10
CA ASP A 457 -1.12 -12.69 -3.02
C ASP A 457 0.09 -13.15 -2.22
N PRO A 458 0.12 -12.95 -0.88
CA PRO A 458 1.22 -13.37 -0.01
C PRO A 458 1.64 -14.84 -0.14
N VAL A 459 0.77 -15.74 -0.58
CA VAL A 459 1.10 -17.15 -0.76
C VAL A 459 2.32 -17.36 -1.67
N ASN A 460 2.50 -16.49 -2.65
CA ASN A 460 3.62 -16.55 -3.60
C ASN A 460 4.89 -15.87 -3.07
N PHE A 461 4.80 -15.11 -1.98
CA PHE A 461 5.89 -14.32 -1.41
C PHE A 461 6.39 -14.85 -0.06
N ALA A 462 5.57 -15.60 0.67
CA ALA A 462 5.84 -16.01 2.06
C ALA A 462 7.14 -16.82 2.22
N GLN A 463 7.46 -17.72 1.27
CA GLN A 463 8.69 -18.49 1.31
C GLN A 463 9.92 -17.58 1.19
N THR A 464 9.87 -16.62 0.28
CA THR A 464 10.95 -15.64 0.07
C THR A 464 11.09 -14.73 1.29
N LEU A 465 9.98 -14.24 1.86
CA LEU A 465 9.99 -13.42 3.07
C LEU A 465 10.69 -14.15 4.23
N GLY A 466 10.36 -15.44 4.43
CA GLY A 466 11.02 -16.26 5.44
C GLY A 466 12.53 -16.45 5.19
N ALA A 467 12.95 -16.57 3.93
CA ALA A 467 14.36 -16.69 3.55
C ALA A 467 15.16 -15.39 3.72
N LEU A 468 14.51 -14.23 3.59
CA LEU A 468 15.10 -12.90 3.76
C LEU A 468 15.37 -12.55 5.24
N GLY A 469 14.79 -13.30 6.19
CA GLY A 469 15.07 -13.15 7.61
C GLY A 469 14.43 -11.92 8.26
N VAL A 470 13.42 -11.32 7.65
CA VAL A 470 12.62 -10.24 8.28
C VAL A 470 11.83 -10.82 9.45
N PRO A 471 11.95 -10.27 10.67
CA PRO A 471 11.10 -10.68 11.77
C PRO A 471 9.63 -10.40 11.49
N VAL A 472 8.76 -11.40 11.63
CA VAL A 472 7.32 -11.26 11.37
C VAL A 472 6.53 -11.63 12.62
N LEU A 473 5.66 -10.71 13.07
CA LEU A 473 4.64 -10.98 14.07
C LEU A 473 3.29 -11.15 13.37
N VAL A 474 2.70 -12.34 13.50
CA VAL A 474 1.37 -12.61 12.97
C VAL A 474 0.37 -12.58 14.13
N GLN A 475 -0.65 -11.74 14.00
CA GLN A 475 -1.78 -11.67 14.91
C GLN A 475 -3.02 -12.21 14.19
N GLN A 476 -3.50 -13.35 14.64
CA GLN A 476 -4.69 -13.99 14.09
C GLN A 476 -5.89 -13.72 15.01
N ILE A 477 -7.03 -13.40 14.42
CA ILE A 477 -8.30 -13.36 15.13
C ILE A 477 -8.77 -14.82 15.24
N GLY A 478 -8.79 -15.34 16.48
CA GLY A 478 -9.35 -16.65 16.76
C GLY A 478 -10.84 -16.53 17.03
N GLY A 479 -11.64 -17.45 16.52
CA GLY A 479 -13.05 -17.56 16.85
C GLY A 479 -13.24 -17.81 18.34
N GLY A 480 -14.14 -17.07 18.98
CA GLY A 480 -14.47 -17.20 20.41
C GLY A 480 -15.64 -18.12 20.70
N GLY A 481 -16.29 -18.70 19.69
CA GLY A 481 -17.46 -19.55 19.79
C GLY A 481 -17.16 -21.04 19.67
N ALA A 482 -17.97 -21.88 20.28
CA ALA A 482 -17.84 -23.34 20.18
C ALA A 482 -18.17 -23.87 18.77
N ASP A 483 -18.61 -23.02 17.85
CA ASP A 483 -19.15 -23.36 16.53
C ASP A 483 -18.39 -22.67 15.39
N GLU A 484 -17.17 -22.14 15.61
CA GLU A 484 -16.34 -21.50 14.58
C GLU A 484 -15.11 -22.34 14.22
#